data_da7057e30fb90db686c90f38d3f9d0d8
#
_entry.id   da7057e30fb90db686c90f38d3f9d0d8
#
_cell.length_a   1.000
_cell.length_b   1.000
_cell.length_c   1.000
_cell.angle_alpha   90.00
_cell.angle_beta   90.00
_cell.angle_gamma   90.00
#
_symmetry.space_group_name_H-M   'P 1'
#
loop_
_entity.id
_entity.type
_entity.pdbx_description
1 polymer ?
#
loop_
_entity_poly.entity_id
_entity_poly.type
_entity_poly.pdbx_seq_one_letter_code
_entity_poly.pdbx_strand_id
1 'polypeptide(L)'
;MGQTTVTQKDGLVTVEERGTFQTTYTYQSSYFYDMSWYQQRRRQAPQLIFYQARNGPKESGRFTTLLNTTGKSSVLQLEEVQVSDTALYLCAVQ
;
A
#
# COMPACT_ATOMS: atom_id res chain seq x y z
N MET A 1 13.31 -14.50 16.49
CA MET A 1 12.76 -14.16 15.21
C MET A 1 11.49 -13.35 15.36
N GLY A 2 11.48 -12.19 14.82
CA GLY A 2 10.29 -11.38 14.85
C GLY A 2 9.38 -11.76 13.71
N GLN A 3 8.18 -12.17 14.01
CA GLN A 3 7.18 -12.32 13.00
C GLN A 3 6.41 -11.02 12.94
N THR A 4 6.34 -10.43 11.77
CA THR A 4 5.60 -9.19 11.59
C THR A 4 4.12 -9.51 11.55
N THR A 5 3.37 -8.90 12.46
CA THR A 5 1.92 -8.97 12.42
C THR A 5 1.45 -7.81 11.55
N VAL A 6 0.68 -8.14 10.54
CA VAL A 6 0.23 -7.19 9.55
C VAL A 6 -1.27 -7.03 9.67
N THR A 7 -1.71 -5.78 9.71
CA THR A 7 -3.13 -5.48 9.64
C THR A 7 -3.34 -4.57 8.44
N GLN A 8 -4.05 -5.06 7.46
CA GLN A 8 -4.43 -4.28 6.31
C GLN A 8 -5.94 -4.17 6.29
N LYS A 9 -6.40 -2.93 6.26
CA LYS A 9 -7.83 -2.68 6.27
C LYS A 9 -8.33 -2.76 4.84
N ASP A 10 -9.14 -3.77 4.57
CA ASP A 10 -9.82 -3.97 3.29
C ASP A 10 -8.92 -3.82 2.07
N GLY A 11 -8.52 -4.92 1.48
CA GLY A 11 -7.79 -4.90 0.23
C GLY A 11 -8.63 -4.44 -0.95
N LEU A 12 -9.95 -4.53 -0.82
CA LEU A 12 -10.86 -4.17 -1.89
C LEU A 12 -11.86 -3.14 -1.39
N VAL A 13 -11.85 -1.97 -2.02
CA VAL A 13 -12.75 -0.88 -1.68
C VAL A 13 -13.45 -0.42 -2.95
N THR A 14 -14.75 -0.17 -2.85
CA THR A 14 -15.51 0.40 -3.94
C THR A 14 -15.38 1.91 -3.87
N VAL A 15 -14.86 2.52 -4.92
CA VAL A 15 -14.67 3.96 -4.99
C VAL A 15 -15.31 4.43 -6.28
N GLU A 16 -15.93 5.61 -6.24
CA GLU A 16 -16.48 6.20 -7.44
C GLU A 16 -15.36 6.56 -8.41
N GLU A 17 -15.64 6.39 -9.70
CA GLU A 17 -14.73 6.79 -10.75
C GLU A 17 -14.32 8.25 -10.56
N ARG A 18 -13.03 8.54 -10.78
CA ARG A 18 -12.41 9.86 -10.59
C ARG A 18 -12.33 10.31 -9.14
N GLY A 19 -12.75 9.48 -8.21
CA GLY A 19 -12.56 9.75 -6.80
C GLY A 19 -11.14 9.42 -6.35
N THR A 20 -10.93 9.48 -5.04
CA THR A 20 -9.66 9.14 -4.42
C THR A 20 -9.84 7.88 -3.59
N PHE A 21 -8.92 6.94 -3.77
CA PHE A 21 -8.87 5.73 -2.97
C PHE A 21 -7.68 5.82 -2.03
N GLN A 22 -7.88 5.41 -0.78
CA GLN A 22 -6.81 5.42 0.20
C GLN A 22 -6.90 4.17 1.06
N THR A 23 -5.76 3.53 1.32
CA THR A 23 -5.69 2.39 2.21
C THR A 23 -4.47 2.53 3.11
N THR A 24 -4.60 2.04 4.34
CA THR A 24 -3.54 2.13 5.34
C THR A 24 -3.14 0.73 5.76
N TYR A 25 -1.83 0.56 5.92
CA TYR A 25 -1.24 -0.68 6.36
C TYR A 25 -0.46 -0.40 7.64
N THR A 26 -0.75 -1.17 8.69
CA THR A 26 0.00 -1.06 9.94
C THR A 26 0.75 -2.35 10.22
N TYR A 27 1.92 -2.24 10.82
CA TYR A 27 2.73 -3.39 11.18
C TYR A 27 3.17 -3.27 12.62
N GLN A 28 3.56 -4.40 13.22
CA GLN A 28 3.89 -4.43 14.65
C GLN A 28 5.31 -4.90 14.92
N SER A 29 6.09 -5.14 13.88
CA SER A 29 7.47 -5.58 14.06
C SER A 29 8.32 -4.47 14.68
N SER A 30 9.24 -4.87 15.58
CA SER A 30 10.23 -3.94 16.10
C SER A 30 11.32 -3.64 15.10
N TYR A 31 11.43 -4.47 14.08
CA TYR A 31 12.45 -4.34 13.05
C TYR A 31 11.80 -4.00 11.75
N PHE A 32 12.31 -2.98 11.12
CA PHE A 32 11.81 -2.56 9.82
C PHE A 32 13.01 -2.33 8.90
N TYR A 33 13.03 -3.03 7.77
CA TYR A 33 14.05 -2.82 6.76
C TYR A 33 13.47 -2.12 5.54
N ASP A 34 12.34 -2.60 5.07
CA ASP A 34 11.70 -2.02 3.91
C ASP A 34 10.26 -2.48 3.80
N MET A 35 9.54 -1.87 2.88
CA MET A 35 8.18 -2.28 2.56
C MET A 35 7.92 -2.13 1.08
N SER A 36 6.96 -2.89 0.61
CA SER A 36 6.55 -2.86 -0.80
C SER A 36 5.04 -2.84 -0.89
N TRP A 37 4.53 -2.03 -1.79
CA TRP A 37 3.13 -2.01 -2.16
C TRP A 37 2.96 -2.70 -3.50
N TYR A 38 1.93 -3.56 -3.61
CA TYR A 38 1.62 -4.32 -4.80
C TYR A 38 0.19 -4.08 -5.23
N GLN A 39 -0.02 -4.13 -6.55
CA GLN A 39 -1.35 -4.14 -7.13
C GLN A 39 -1.56 -5.50 -7.76
N GLN A 40 -2.61 -6.20 -7.37
CA GLN A 40 -2.96 -7.50 -7.93
C GLN A 40 -4.33 -7.42 -8.58
N ARG A 41 -4.36 -7.40 -9.89
CA ARG A 41 -5.59 -7.47 -10.64
C ARG A 41 -6.10 -8.90 -10.67
N ARG A 42 -7.38 -9.04 -10.90
CA ARG A 42 -8.05 -10.34 -10.92
C ARG A 42 -7.34 -11.30 -11.86
N ARG A 43 -7.01 -12.48 -11.35
CA ARG A 43 -6.33 -13.55 -12.09
C ARG A 43 -4.96 -13.18 -12.62
N GLN A 44 -4.32 -12.21 -12.01
CA GLN A 44 -2.98 -11.80 -12.38
C GLN A 44 -2.06 -11.87 -11.18
N ALA A 45 -0.77 -11.95 -11.45
CA ALA A 45 0.23 -11.88 -10.41
C ALA A 45 0.32 -10.46 -9.85
N PRO A 46 0.70 -10.31 -8.57
CA PRO A 46 0.92 -8.98 -8.01
C PRO A 46 2.01 -8.23 -8.76
N GLN A 47 1.80 -6.95 -8.99
CA GLN A 47 2.79 -6.08 -9.60
C GLN A 47 3.24 -5.04 -8.59
N LEU A 48 4.54 -4.82 -8.51
CA LEU A 48 5.12 -3.85 -7.59
C LEU A 48 4.73 -2.43 -8.01
N ILE A 49 4.21 -1.66 -7.05
CA ILE A 49 3.92 -0.24 -7.25
C ILE A 49 5.01 0.61 -6.62
N PHE A 50 5.33 0.33 -5.35
CA PHE A 50 6.31 1.10 -4.60
C PHE A 50 7.19 0.18 -3.78
N TYR A 51 8.44 0.59 -3.65
CA TYR A 51 9.38 0.06 -2.69
C TYR A 51 9.88 1.23 -1.86
N GLN A 52 9.87 1.11 -0.54
CA GLN A 52 10.24 2.22 0.32
C GLN A 52 10.92 1.71 1.58
N ALA A 53 12.08 2.30 1.89
CA ALA A 53 12.85 1.93 3.07
C ALA A 53 12.98 3.07 4.08
N ARG A 54 12.57 4.27 3.72
CA ARG A 54 12.72 5.46 4.56
C ARG A 54 11.41 6.21 4.70
N ASN A 55 11.27 6.90 5.83
CA ASN A 55 10.13 7.79 6.04
C ASN A 55 9.97 8.78 4.92
N GLY A 56 8.73 9.17 4.70
CA GLY A 56 8.40 10.25 3.80
C GLY A 56 7.50 9.82 2.68
N PRO A 57 7.12 10.75 1.84
CA PRO A 57 6.24 10.47 0.72
C PRO A 57 7.01 9.99 -0.50
N LYS A 58 6.30 9.25 -1.34
CA LYS A 58 6.77 8.84 -2.64
C LYS A 58 5.61 8.94 -3.62
N GLU A 59 5.91 9.35 -4.84
CA GLU A 59 4.89 9.51 -5.88
C GLU A 59 5.27 8.75 -7.12
N SER A 60 4.27 8.15 -7.76
CA SER A 60 4.45 7.52 -9.05
C SER A 60 3.11 7.57 -9.79
N GLY A 61 3.05 8.36 -10.86
CA GLY A 61 1.81 8.54 -11.60
C GLY A 61 0.71 9.08 -10.70
N ARG A 62 -0.41 8.36 -10.64
CA ARG A 62 -1.54 8.75 -9.80
C ARG A 62 -1.45 8.20 -8.37
N PHE A 63 -0.40 7.44 -8.08
CA PHE A 63 -0.21 6.85 -6.75
C PHE A 63 0.70 7.71 -5.89
N THR A 64 0.37 7.79 -4.61
CA THR A 64 1.22 8.41 -3.60
C THR A 64 1.26 7.48 -2.40
N THR A 65 2.42 7.33 -1.79
CA THR A 65 2.55 6.56 -0.56
C THR A 65 3.28 7.39 0.47
N LEU A 66 2.93 7.18 1.74
CA LEU A 66 3.57 7.85 2.86
C LEU A 66 3.94 6.79 3.90
N LEU A 67 5.23 6.71 4.19
CA LEU A 67 5.74 5.77 5.19
C LEU A 67 6.06 6.52 6.48
N ASN A 68 5.54 6.00 7.59
CA ASN A 68 5.82 6.52 8.92
C ASN A 68 6.35 5.37 9.77
N THR A 69 7.68 5.29 9.91
CA THR A 69 8.30 4.21 10.67
C THR A 69 8.09 4.35 12.16
N THR A 70 7.92 5.57 12.67
CA THR A 70 7.60 5.80 14.07
C THR A 70 6.20 5.29 14.40
N GLY A 71 5.24 5.58 13.55
CA GLY A 71 3.87 5.10 13.73
C GLY A 71 3.65 3.69 13.22
N LYS A 72 4.65 3.10 12.58
CA LYS A 72 4.59 1.76 12.00
C LYS A 72 3.44 1.62 11.03
N SER A 73 3.34 2.56 10.11
CA SER A 73 2.23 2.58 9.16
C SER A 73 2.68 3.11 7.80
N SER A 74 1.93 2.74 6.80
CA SER A 74 2.07 3.29 5.47
C SER A 74 0.70 3.51 4.88
N VAL A 75 0.56 4.60 4.15
CA VAL A 75 -0.70 4.94 3.47
C VAL A 75 -0.45 4.93 1.99
N LEU A 76 -1.31 4.25 1.25
CA LEU A 76 -1.30 4.28 -0.20
C LEU A 76 -2.52 5.05 -0.68
N GLN A 77 -2.31 6.02 -1.55
CA GLN A 77 -3.37 6.84 -2.10
C GLN A 77 -3.33 6.79 -3.62
N LEU A 78 -4.50 6.63 -4.22
CA LEU A 78 -4.67 6.64 -5.67
C LEU A 78 -5.67 7.71 -6.02
N GLU A 79 -5.27 8.65 -6.87
CA GLU A 79 -6.13 9.73 -7.31
C GLU A 79 -6.73 9.43 -8.69
N GLU A 80 -7.85 10.07 -8.99
CA GLU A 80 -8.55 9.95 -10.26
C GLU A 80 -8.78 8.49 -10.64
N VAL A 81 -9.40 7.75 -9.72
CA VAL A 81 -9.62 6.33 -9.85
C VAL A 81 -10.39 5.99 -11.12
N GLN A 82 -9.91 4.95 -11.82
CA GLN A 82 -10.54 4.42 -13.02
C GLN A 82 -11.01 3.00 -12.78
N VAL A 83 -11.93 2.53 -13.59
CA VAL A 83 -12.43 1.15 -13.48
C VAL A 83 -11.28 0.15 -13.57
N SER A 84 -10.31 0.43 -14.43
CA SER A 84 -9.13 -0.43 -14.59
C SER A 84 -8.25 -0.50 -13.36
N ASP A 85 -8.46 0.35 -12.36
CA ASP A 85 -7.71 0.31 -11.11
C ASP A 85 -8.26 -0.72 -10.13
N THR A 86 -9.35 -1.39 -10.46
CA THR A 86 -9.93 -2.43 -9.61
C THR A 86 -8.91 -3.55 -9.40
N ALA A 87 -8.53 -3.75 -8.15
CA ALA A 87 -7.50 -4.71 -7.79
C ALA A 87 -7.43 -4.86 -6.28
N LEU A 88 -6.66 -5.84 -5.83
CA LEU A 88 -6.24 -5.91 -4.43
C LEU A 88 -4.95 -5.09 -4.30
N TYR A 89 -4.88 -4.29 -3.26
CA TYR A 89 -3.68 -3.51 -2.96
C TYR A 89 -3.06 -4.09 -1.70
N LEU A 90 -1.89 -4.68 -1.86
CA LEU A 90 -1.24 -5.47 -0.82
C LEU A 90 0.07 -4.82 -0.42
N CYS A 91 0.41 -4.95 0.85
CA CYS A 91 1.66 -4.42 1.38
C CYS A 91 2.43 -5.52 2.08
N ALA A 92 3.73 -5.55 1.84
CA ALA A 92 4.63 -6.49 2.50
C ALA A 92 5.74 -5.71 3.19
N VAL A 93 6.05 -6.11 4.42
CA VAL A 93 7.09 -5.50 5.24
C VAL A 93 8.15 -6.52 5.56
N GLN A 94 9.40 -6.10 5.46
CA GLN A 94 10.54 -6.93 5.87
C GLN A 94 11.30 -6.29 7.01
#